data_bbd8153fba65933c5c3896777c537a12
#
_entry.id   bbd8153fba65933c5c3896777c537a12
#
_cell.length_a   1.000
_cell.length_b   1.000
_cell.length_c   1.000
_cell.angle_alpha   90.00
_cell.angle_beta   90.00
_cell.angle_gamma   90.00
#
_symmetry.space_group_name_H-M   'P 1'
#
loop_
_entity.id
_entity.type
_entity.pdbx_description
1 polymer ?
#
loop_
_entity_poly.entity_id
_entity_poly.type
_entity_poly.pdbx_seq_one_letter_code
_entity_poly.pdbx_strand_id
1 'polypeptide(L)'
;PQLLQTKATYDSNKYAVIISGGGNPSVNYPRYWNDCSSIYQTLLYTYNYDSAHITVIMSDGTSSNIDRSTGDSSPLDLDGNGTNDIQFAATSNNIKTTFSNLASRLTSNDYLFIFTIDHGNYDSSGNSSLTLWNDENLYASTFAPWVNAINAKAINIVMGQCFSGGFIS
;
A
#
# COMPACT_ATOMS: atom_id res chain seq x y z
N PRO A 1 28.60 -29.54 -10.50
CA PRO A 1 28.30 -28.36 -11.28
C PRO A 1 27.43 -27.45 -10.41
N GLN A 2 28.00 -26.33 -9.96
CA GLN A 2 27.23 -25.27 -9.31
C GLN A 2 26.33 -24.68 -10.38
N LEU A 3 24.99 -24.80 -10.22
CA LEU A 3 24.04 -23.99 -10.93
C LEU A 3 24.31 -22.53 -10.54
N LEU A 4 24.81 -21.75 -11.48
CA LEU A 4 24.85 -20.31 -11.38
C LEU A 4 23.38 -19.88 -11.27
N GLN A 5 22.92 -19.57 -10.06
CA GLN A 5 21.68 -18.81 -9.88
C GLN A 5 21.94 -17.46 -10.55
N THR A 6 21.35 -17.25 -11.71
CA THR A 6 21.26 -15.91 -12.28
C THR A 6 20.48 -15.08 -11.29
N LYS A 7 21.15 -14.11 -10.65
CA LYS A 7 20.50 -13.12 -9.78
C LYS A 7 19.39 -12.48 -10.62
N ALA A 8 18.15 -12.58 -10.15
CA ALA A 8 17.03 -11.93 -10.82
C ALA A 8 17.38 -10.43 -10.94
N THR A 9 17.35 -9.90 -12.17
CA THR A 9 17.58 -8.49 -12.40
C THR A 9 16.25 -7.78 -12.17
N TYR A 10 16.10 -7.17 -11.01
CA TYR A 10 14.96 -6.30 -10.72
C TYR A 10 15.08 -4.98 -11.47
N ASP A 11 13.94 -4.40 -11.84
CA ASP A 11 13.90 -3.07 -12.44
C ASP A 11 14.08 -2.00 -11.34
N SER A 12 15.25 -1.41 -11.30
CA SER A 12 15.65 -0.47 -10.23
C SER A 12 14.87 0.85 -10.23
N ASN A 13 14.09 1.14 -11.27
CA ASN A 13 13.28 2.36 -11.41
C ASN A 13 11.78 2.14 -11.19
N LYS A 14 11.38 0.99 -10.65
CA LYS A 14 10.00 0.69 -10.30
C LYS A 14 9.81 0.74 -8.79
N TYR A 15 8.83 1.51 -8.35
CA TYR A 15 8.45 1.70 -6.95
C TYR A 15 6.97 1.41 -6.76
N ALA A 16 6.59 0.89 -5.59
CA ALA A 16 5.19 0.65 -5.27
C ALA A 16 4.87 1.01 -3.82
N VAL A 17 3.62 1.41 -3.59
CA VAL A 17 3.01 1.56 -2.27
C VAL A 17 1.71 0.78 -2.24
N ILE A 18 1.57 -0.12 -1.29
CA ILE A 18 0.37 -0.91 -1.05
C ILE A 18 -0.22 -0.43 0.28
N ILE A 19 -1.49 -0.01 0.28
CA ILE A 19 -2.17 0.53 1.45
C ILE A 19 -3.46 -0.23 1.70
N SER A 20 -3.61 -0.79 2.90
CA SER A 20 -4.89 -1.32 3.40
C SER A 20 -5.12 -0.79 4.82
N GLY A 21 -6.19 -0.02 4.98
CA GLY A 21 -6.45 0.68 6.24
C GLY A 21 -6.85 -0.24 7.40
N GLY A 22 -7.71 -1.21 7.12
CA GLY A 22 -8.26 -2.14 8.11
C GLY A 22 -9.37 -1.56 8.98
N GLY A 23 -9.50 -0.24 9.09
CA GLY A 23 -10.44 0.40 10.00
C GLY A 23 -10.16 0.05 11.45
N ASN A 24 -10.79 -1.00 11.94
CA ASN A 24 -10.57 -1.60 13.26
C ASN A 24 -10.72 -3.14 13.19
N PRO A 25 -10.38 -3.90 14.25
CA PRO A 25 -10.43 -5.36 14.19
C PRO A 25 -11.77 -5.95 13.76
N SER A 26 -12.89 -5.27 14.02
CA SER A 26 -14.23 -5.81 13.71
C SER A 26 -14.54 -5.78 12.21
N VAL A 27 -13.92 -4.89 11.46
CA VAL A 27 -14.21 -4.62 10.04
C VAL A 27 -13.00 -4.87 9.12
N ASN A 28 -11.84 -5.18 9.68
CA ASN A 28 -10.67 -5.58 8.89
C ASN A 28 -10.83 -7.03 8.43
N TYR A 29 -11.36 -7.21 7.24
CA TYR A 29 -11.67 -8.54 6.69
C TYR A 29 -10.43 -9.18 6.06
N PRO A 30 -10.26 -10.52 6.17
CA PRO A 30 -9.13 -11.25 5.56
C PRO A 30 -8.95 -11.01 4.06
N ARG A 31 -10.02 -10.66 3.33
CA ARG A 31 -9.96 -10.35 1.89
C ARG A 31 -9.01 -9.19 1.59
N TYR A 32 -8.93 -8.18 2.45
CA TYR A 32 -8.03 -7.04 2.23
C TYR A 32 -6.56 -7.46 2.28
N TRP A 33 -6.22 -8.31 3.24
CA TRP A 33 -4.90 -8.92 3.29
C TRP A 33 -4.63 -9.77 2.04
N ASN A 34 -5.60 -10.61 1.62
CA ASN A 34 -5.46 -11.46 0.43
C ASN A 34 -5.22 -10.62 -0.84
N ASP A 35 -5.93 -9.51 -0.99
CA ASP A 35 -5.77 -8.62 -2.13
C ASP A 35 -4.37 -7.98 -2.12
N CYS A 36 -3.90 -7.49 -0.98
CA CYS A 36 -2.56 -6.94 -0.83
C CYS A 36 -1.46 -7.98 -1.11
N SER A 37 -1.60 -9.20 -0.58
CA SER A 37 -0.70 -10.33 -0.85
C SER A 37 -0.64 -10.66 -2.34
N SER A 38 -1.80 -10.73 -3.01
CA SER A 38 -1.87 -11.03 -4.45
C SER A 38 -1.19 -9.94 -5.29
N ILE A 39 -1.40 -8.66 -4.96
CA ILE A 39 -0.75 -7.53 -5.63
C ILE A 39 0.75 -7.54 -5.38
N TYR A 40 1.18 -7.73 -4.12
CA TYR A 40 2.60 -7.78 -3.75
C TYR A 40 3.34 -8.86 -4.56
N GLN A 41 2.81 -10.09 -4.56
CA GLN A 41 3.38 -11.21 -5.33
C GLN A 41 3.37 -10.94 -6.83
N THR A 42 2.32 -10.32 -7.36
CA THR A 42 2.24 -9.97 -8.79
C THR A 42 3.32 -8.95 -9.16
N LEU A 43 3.54 -7.93 -8.32
CA LEU A 43 4.60 -6.95 -8.55
C LEU A 43 5.98 -7.60 -8.57
N LEU A 44 6.27 -8.48 -7.60
CA LEU A 44 7.56 -9.18 -7.51
C LEU A 44 7.78 -10.15 -8.68
N TYR A 45 6.86 -11.10 -8.85
CA TYR A 45 7.10 -12.29 -9.68
C TYR A 45 6.70 -12.11 -11.14
N THR A 46 5.78 -11.17 -11.43
CA THR A 46 5.32 -10.92 -12.80
C THR A 46 5.95 -9.65 -13.40
N TYR A 47 6.08 -8.60 -12.58
CA TYR A 47 6.52 -7.29 -13.05
C TYR A 47 7.96 -6.92 -12.63
N ASN A 48 8.70 -7.82 -12.00
CA ASN A 48 10.12 -7.66 -11.62
C ASN A 48 10.40 -6.44 -10.71
N TYR A 49 9.47 -6.09 -9.82
CA TYR A 49 9.77 -5.12 -8.78
C TYR A 49 10.79 -5.68 -7.79
N ASP A 50 11.66 -4.81 -7.28
CA ASP A 50 12.49 -5.13 -6.12
C ASP A 50 11.64 -5.00 -4.85
N SER A 51 11.67 -5.99 -3.96
CA SER A 51 10.97 -5.92 -2.67
C SER A 51 11.41 -4.71 -1.85
N ALA A 52 12.66 -4.28 -1.96
CA ALA A 52 13.18 -3.06 -1.33
C ALA A 52 12.53 -1.76 -1.88
N HIS A 53 11.85 -1.83 -3.01
CA HIS A 53 11.12 -0.71 -3.63
C HIS A 53 9.59 -0.80 -3.45
N ILE A 54 9.11 -1.80 -2.73
CA ILE A 54 7.68 -1.94 -2.39
C ILE A 54 7.50 -1.57 -0.92
N THR A 55 6.69 -0.56 -0.65
CA THR A 55 6.30 -0.19 0.72
C THR A 55 4.89 -0.69 0.99
N VAL A 56 4.72 -1.47 2.05
CA VAL A 56 3.42 -1.97 2.50
C VAL A 56 3.03 -1.30 3.82
N ILE A 57 1.86 -0.67 3.80
CA ILE A 57 1.27 0.07 4.92
C ILE A 57 -0.09 -0.57 5.19
N MET A 58 -0.23 -1.32 6.30
CA MET A 58 -1.42 -2.13 6.53
C MET A 58 -1.82 -2.15 7.99
N SER A 59 -3.13 -1.98 8.25
CA SER A 59 -3.77 -2.15 9.56
C SER A 59 -2.96 -1.52 10.70
N ASP A 60 -2.63 -2.28 11.75
CA ASP A 60 -1.79 -1.83 12.87
C ASP A 60 -0.27 -1.98 12.64
N GLY A 61 0.12 -2.32 11.41
CA GLY A 61 1.51 -2.45 10.99
C GLY A 61 2.16 -3.74 11.46
N THR A 62 3.25 -3.62 12.20
CA THR A 62 4.03 -4.77 12.70
C THR A 62 3.62 -5.21 14.11
N SER A 63 2.48 -4.73 14.62
CA SER A 63 1.95 -5.13 15.91
C SER A 63 1.53 -6.61 15.88
N SER A 64 1.67 -7.29 17.01
CA SER A 64 1.18 -8.66 17.20
C SER A 64 -0.23 -8.72 17.79
N ASN A 65 -0.88 -7.58 17.95
CA ASN A 65 -2.25 -7.52 18.46
C ASN A 65 -3.24 -8.10 17.45
N ILE A 66 -4.42 -8.45 17.92
CA ILE A 66 -5.53 -8.85 17.05
C ILE A 66 -5.93 -7.64 16.21
N ASP A 67 -5.81 -7.74 14.90
CA ASP A 67 -6.18 -6.69 13.97
C ASP A 67 -7.18 -7.14 12.89
N ARG A 68 -7.53 -8.45 12.83
CA ARG A 68 -8.50 -8.99 11.86
C ARG A 68 -9.82 -9.40 12.49
N SER A 69 -10.89 -9.35 11.70
CA SER A 69 -12.25 -9.74 12.11
C SER A 69 -12.40 -11.24 12.41
N THR A 70 -11.41 -12.04 12.11
CA THR A 70 -11.29 -13.46 12.45
C THR A 70 -10.74 -13.71 13.85
N GLY A 71 -10.30 -12.65 14.55
CA GLY A 71 -9.77 -12.74 15.93
C GLY A 71 -8.30 -13.12 15.99
N ASP A 72 -7.55 -12.85 14.95
CA ASP A 72 -6.10 -13.07 14.85
C ASP A 72 -5.37 -11.82 14.33
N SER A 73 -4.05 -11.84 14.36
CA SER A 73 -3.20 -10.80 13.77
C SER A 73 -2.95 -11.08 12.30
N SER A 74 -2.84 -10.03 11.49
CA SER A 74 -2.45 -10.14 10.08
C SER A 74 -1.05 -10.74 9.94
N PRO A 75 -0.86 -11.77 9.10
CA PRO A 75 0.49 -12.24 8.79
C PRO A 75 1.32 -11.13 8.17
N LEU A 76 2.55 -10.95 8.64
CA LEU A 76 3.43 -9.88 8.15
C LEU A 76 4.11 -10.22 6.82
N ASP A 77 4.23 -11.50 6.49
CA ASP A 77 4.83 -12.06 5.29
C ASP A 77 3.72 -12.27 4.24
N LEU A 78 3.76 -11.48 3.16
CA LEU A 78 2.73 -11.48 2.12
C LEU A 78 2.97 -12.51 1.01
N ASP A 79 4.20 -13.01 0.86
CA ASP A 79 4.55 -13.96 -0.21
C ASP A 79 4.99 -15.33 0.29
N GLY A 80 5.08 -15.54 1.60
CA GLY A 80 5.41 -16.81 2.23
C GLY A 80 6.90 -17.15 2.20
N ASN A 81 7.78 -16.17 2.01
CA ASN A 81 9.23 -16.37 1.92
C ASN A 81 9.94 -16.37 3.29
N GLY A 82 9.23 -16.11 4.38
CA GLY A 82 9.75 -16.05 5.75
C GLY A 82 10.28 -14.67 6.16
N THR A 83 10.12 -13.66 5.30
CA THR A 83 10.50 -12.26 5.59
C THR A 83 9.25 -11.41 5.76
N ASN A 84 9.26 -10.51 6.72
CA ASN A 84 8.15 -9.58 6.91
C ASN A 84 8.14 -8.51 5.80
N ASP A 85 6.98 -8.31 5.17
CA ASP A 85 6.77 -7.36 4.09
C ASP A 85 6.00 -6.12 4.56
N ILE A 86 5.13 -6.26 5.58
CA ILE A 86 4.41 -5.13 6.16
C ILE A 86 5.39 -4.30 6.99
N GLN A 87 5.52 -3.00 6.65
CA GLN A 87 6.47 -2.11 7.31
C GLN A 87 5.83 -1.14 8.30
N PHE A 88 4.62 -0.64 7.99
CA PHE A 88 4.01 0.44 8.74
C PHE A 88 2.52 0.23 8.99
N ALA A 89 2.03 0.76 10.11
CA ALA A 89 0.61 0.89 10.36
C ALA A 89 -0.03 1.89 9.39
N ALA A 90 -1.27 1.61 8.99
CA ALA A 90 -2.03 2.41 8.04
C ALA A 90 -2.60 3.67 8.71
N THR A 91 -1.74 4.62 9.01
CA THR A 91 -2.08 5.94 9.52
C THR A 91 -1.76 7.03 8.50
N SER A 92 -2.50 8.13 8.51
CA SER A 92 -2.21 9.30 7.66
C SER A 92 -0.77 9.76 7.77
N ASN A 93 -0.19 9.74 8.98
CA ASN A 93 1.18 10.17 9.21
C ASN A 93 2.21 9.26 8.51
N ASN A 94 2.04 7.94 8.59
CA ASN A 94 2.94 6.99 7.93
C ASN A 94 2.83 7.09 6.41
N ILE A 95 1.60 7.25 5.89
CA ILE A 95 1.36 7.46 4.47
C ILE A 95 2.02 8.76 4.01
N LYS A 96 1.77 9.88 4.71
CA LYS A 96 2.39 11.17 4.40
C LYS A 96 3.92 11.08 4.38
N THR A 97 4.52 10.44 5.39
CA THR A 97 5.97 10.26 5.50
C THR A 97 6.51 9.44 4.32
N THR A 98 5.84 8.35 3.97
CA THR A 98 6.21 7.51 2.81
C THR A 98 6.17 8.31 1.51
N PHE A 99 5.11 9.06 1.26
CA PHE A 99 4.98 9.88 0.04
C PHE A 99 5.98 11.04 0.01
N SER A 100 6.28 11.65 1.16
CA SER A 100 7.33 12.68 1.26
C SER A 100 8.72 12.11 0.92
N ASN A 101 9.02 10.90 1.40
CA ASN A 101 10.27 10.21 1.08
C ASN A 101 10.35 9.85 -0.41
N LEU A 102 9.25 9.39 -1.01
CA LEU A 102 9.18 9.12 -2.45
C LEU A 102 9.35 10.40 -3.27
N ALA A 103 8.71 11.50 -2.86
CA ALA A 103 8.86 12.80 -3.53
C ALA A 103 10.31 13.32 -3.51
N SER A 104 11.08 12.99 -2.47
CA SER A 104 12.50 13.37 -2.39
C SER A 104 13.45 12.43 -3.15
N ARG A 105 12.98 11.22 -3.49
CA ARG A 105 13.80 10.15 -4.11
C ARG A 105 13.54 9.95 -5.58
N LEU A 106 12.27 9.95 -6.00
CA LEU A 106 11.87 9.61 -7.36
C LEU A 106 12.17 10.75 -8.32
N THR A 107 12.49 10.37 -9.53
CA THR A 107 12.80 11.27 -10.65
C THR A 107 11.89 10.97 -11.83
N SER A 108 11.96 11.82 -12.86
CA SER A 108 11.22 11.61 -14.12
C SER A 108 11.60 10.32 -14.89
N ASN A 109 12.53 9.51 -14.38
CA ASN A 109 12.87 8.19 -14.95
C ASN A 109 12.19 7.04 -14.21
N ASP A 110 11.56 7.30 -13.06
CA ASP A 110 11.00 6.29 -12.18
C ASP A 110 9.50 6.11 -12.40
N TYR A 111 8.99 4.92 -12.13
CA TYR A 111 7.58 4.58 -12.17
C TYR A 111 7.08 4.33 -10.75
N LEU A 112 5.90 4.83 -10.42
CA LEU A 112 5.24 4.56 -9.15
C LEU A 112 3.90 3.85 -9.39
N PHE A 113 3.70 2.74 -8.69
CA PHE A 113 2.42 2.05 -8.61
C PHE A 113 1.86 2.23 -7.20
N ILE A 114 0.60 2.62 -7.08
CA ILE A 114 -0.11 2.77 -5.81
C ILE A 114 -1.34 1.88 -5.85
N PHE A 115 -1.46 1.01 -4.87
CA PHE A 115 -2.65 0.19 -4.65
C PHE A 115 -3.26 0.52 -3.31
N THR A 116 -4.58 0.74 -3.29
CA THR A 116 -5.33 0.92 -2.04
C THR A 116 -6.54 -0.01 -2.03
N ILE A 117 -6.80 -0.63 -0.90
CA ILE A 117 -7.96 -1.48 -0.66
C ILE A 117 -8.41 -1.30 0.79
N ASP A 118 -9.67 -1.18 1.03
CA ASP A 118 -10.36 -1.25 2.31
C ASP A 118 -11.79 -0.71 2.21
N HIS A 119 -12.35 -0.26 3.34
CA HIS A 119 -13.53 0.57 3.34
C HIS A 119 -13.23 1.97 2.80
N GLY A 120 -14.19 2.52 2.09
CA GLY A 120 -14.20 3.92 1.67
C GLY A 120 -15.45 4.60 2.19
N ASN A 121 -15.33 5.90 2.40
CA ASN A 121 -16.40 6.72 2.93
C ASN A 121 -16.45 8.08 2.21
N TYR A 122 -17.40 8.94 2.59
CA TYR A 122 -17.48 10.33 2.15
C TYR A 122 -18.06 11.20 3.27
N ASP A 123 -17.67 12.46 3.31
CA ASP A 123 -18.20 13.41 4.28
C ASP A 123 -19.51 14.08 3.77
N SER A 124 -20.10 14.94 4.60
CA SER A 124 -21.31 15.67 4.26
C SER A 124 -21.17 16.64 3.07
N SER A 125 -19.94 16.97 2.69
CA SER A 125 -19.59 17.80 1.53
C SER A 125 -19.29 16.97 0.28
N GLY A 126 -19.37 15.63 0.38
CA GLY A 126 -19.12 14.71 -0.72
C GLY A 126 -17.63 14.38 -0.95
N ASN A 127 -16.72 14.79 -0.04
CA ASN A 127 -15.31 14.43 -0.17
C ASN A 127 -15.11 12.94 0.15
N SER A 128 -14.59 12.18 -0.81
CA SER A 128 -14.29 10.76 -0.65
C SER A 128 -13.08 10.54 0.23
N SER A 129 -13.10 9.44 0.99
CA SER A 129 -11.98 9.03 1.84
C SER A 129 -11.72 7.53 1.78
N LEU A 130 -10.46 7.15 2.04
CA LEU A 130 -10.05 5.81 2.41
C LEU A 130 -10.07 5.70 3.93
N THR A 131 -10.71 4.65 4.46
CA THR A 131 -10.69 4.37 5.90
C THR A 131 -9.36 3.73 6.26
N LEU A 132 -8.65 4.33 7.21
CA LEU A 132 -7.37 3.86 7.73
C LEU A 132 -7.56 3.19 9.10
N TRP A 133 -6.46 2.72 9.69
CA TRP A 133 -6.47 2.10 11.01
C TRP A 133 -6.99 3.05 12.11
N ASN A 134 -7.70 2.49 13.10
CA ASN A 134 -8.42 3.24 14.13
C ASN A 134 -9.53 4.15 13.57
N ASP A 135 -10.17 3.74 12.46
CA ASP A 135 -11.25 4.48 11.80
C ASP A 135 -10.86 5.89 11.35
N GLU A 136 -9.56 6.17 11.19
CA GLU A 136 -9.07 7.41 10.61
C GLU A 136 -9.50 7.53 9.14
N ASN A 137 -9.85 8.70 8.66
CA ASN A 137 -10.23 8.94 7.26
C ASN A 137 -9.15 9.72 6.53
N LEU A 138 -8.59 9.14 5.46
CA LEU A 138 -7.71 9.84 4.53
C LEU A 138 -8.53 10.36 3.35
N TYR A 139 -8.85 11.65 3.37
CA TYR A 139 -9.62 12.30 2.32
C TYR A 139 -8.81 12.49 1.03
N ALA A 140 -9.50 12.43 -0.11
CA ALA A 140 -8.91 12.67 -1.43
C ALA A 140 -8.18 14.02 -1.49
N SER A 141 -8.77 15.08 -0.91
CA SER A 141 -8.17 16.42 -0.83
C SER A 141 -6.85 16.48 -0.05
N THR A 142 -6.62 15.54 0.89
CA THR A 142 -5.38 15.42 1.66
C THR A 142 -4.36 14.56 0.92
N PHE A 143 -4.82 13.48 0.28
CA PHE A 143 -3.96 12.51 -0.40
C PHE A 143 -3.39 13.04 -1.72
N ALA A 144 -4.23 13.71 -2.53
CA ALA A 144 -3.83 14.19 -3.85
C ALA A 144 -2.60 15.12 -3.85
N PRO A 145 -2.44 16.10 -2.93
CA PRO A 145 -1.23 16.90 -2.84
C PRO A 145 0.05 16.09 -2.58
N TRP A 146 -0.04 15.00 -1.83
CA TRP A 146 1.13 14.14 -1.56
C TRP A 146 1.56 13.37 -2.80
N VAL A 147 0.59 12.86 -3.57
CA VAL A 147 0.85 12.19 -4.85
C VAL A 147 1.41 13.18 -5.88
N ASN A 148 0.81 14.35 -5.99
CA ASN A 148 1.20 15.38 -6.96
C ASN A 148 2.59 15.97 -6.70
N ALA A 149 3.11 15.84 -5.48
CA ALA A 149 4.48 16.26 -5.15
C ALA A 149 5.56 15.31 -5.70
N ILE A 150 5.19 14.10 -6.16
CA ILE A 150 6.14 13.10 -6.63
C ILE A 150 6.47 13.33 -8.10
N ASN A 151 7.75 13.54 -8.40
CA ASN A 151 8.24 13.63 -9.76
C ASN A 151 8.58 12.23 -10.29
N ALA A 152 7.60 11.57 -10.91
CA ALA A 152 7.79 10.27 -11.55
C ALA A 152 7.42 10.32 -13.03
N LYS A 153 7.98 9.42 -13.82
CA LYS A 153 7.65 9.27 -15.25
C LYS A 153 6.19 8.89 -15.47
N ALA A 154 5.67 8.05 -14.61
CA ALA A 154 4.25 7.72 -14.55
C ALA A 154 3.88 7.29 -13.12
N ILE A 155 2.69 7.67 -12.68
CA ILE A 155 2.06 7.22 -11.45
C ILE A 155 0.77 6.50 -11.83
N ASN A 156 0.69 5.21 -11.52
CA ASN A 156 -0.50 4.40 -11.74
C ASN A 156 -1.15 4.14 -10.37
N ILE A 157 -2.43 4.45 -10.25
CA ILE A 157 -3.18 4.29 -9.01
C ILE A 157 -4.35 3.34 -9.25
N VAL A 158 -4.44 2.30 -8.44
CA VAL A 158 -5.57 1.37 -8.41
C VAL A 158 -6.20 1.45 -7.02
N MET A 159 -7.46 1.80 -6.96
CA MET A 159 -8.19 2.03 -5.72
C MET A 159 -9.41 1.10 -5.64
N GLY A 160 -9.40 0.14 -4.73
CA GLY A 160 -10.44 -0.86 -4.57
C GLY A 160 -11.50 -0.53 -3.50
N GLN A 161 -11.36 0.57 -2.76
CA GLN A 161 -12.33 0.98 -1.76
C GLN A 161 -13.60 1.59 -2.37
N CYS A 162 -14.71 1.59 -1.59
CA CYS A 162 -15.92 2.32 -1.94
C CYS A 162 -15.61 3.81 -2.16
N PHE A 163 -16.38 4.48 -3.00
CA PHE A 163 -16.24 5.92 -3.31
C PHE A 163 -14.88 6.32 -3.89
N SER A 164 -14.10 5.38 -4.42
CA SER A 164 -12.80 5.65 -5.03
C SER A 164 -12.85 6.64 -6.20
N GLY A 165 -14.00 6.74 -6.90
CA GLY A 165 -14.21 7.71 -7.96
C GLY A 165 -13.99 9.17 -7.55
N GLY A 166 -14.18 9.52 -6.29
CA GLY A 166 -13.92 10.87 -5.78
C GLY A 166 -12.44 11.23 -5.64
N PHE A 167 -11.52 10.29 -5.92
CA PHE A 167 -10.08 10.55 -5.99
C PHE A 167 -9.58 10.93 -7.40
N ILE A 168 -10.49 10.96 -8.40
CA ILE A 168 -10.15 11.21 -9.81
C ILE A 168 -10.27 12.70 -10.17
N SER A 169 -10.79 13.54 -9.30
CA SER A 169 -11.07 14.98 -9.57
C SER A 169 -9.81 15.85 -9.55
#